data_a8e26ccd25ab769f62f2d08d6b56c286
#
_entry.id   a8e26ccd25ab769f62f2d08d6b56c286
#
_cell.length_a   1.000
_cell.length_b   1.000
_cell.length_c   1.000
_cell.angle_alpha   90.00
_cell.angle_beta   90.00
_cell.angle_gamma   90.00
#
_symmetry.space_group_name_H-M   'P 1'
#
loop_
_entity.id
_entity.type
_entity.pdbx_description
1 polymer ?
#
loop_
_entity_poly.entity_id
_entity_poly.type
_entity_poly.pdbx_seq_one_letter_code
_entity_poly.pdbx_strand_id
1 'polypeptide(L)'
;MVSLLVNPDALQKIAQKREFSQIKNSLLAKSNIDYQDDIQPWLNNEITLAVTTLDIDRDPDNGLQTGYLMALATKNPVKSREFLELLFSKRAFAGNNLEIERYKGVKVIYDHQEYSASQISNSLAGAIVNNFVLFANHPQVIKAAINNLQAPDLNLVSSLEYQKASQQIPKNSLAVTFFNLPEISKWQKLELAESTYHSQILSLALNSQGLLAESTFLTNSQIVPPSLPLSQPVAALQYIPESTTLAISGANLSNLGNSDLAKLWKQGTATIYGSSEDGISRLIQPLIKIQQNLNLNFSQDIFTWVTGEYALALLTNSENAIPNWVFVVEKTPQLAAGIAHLDNIASSSGFNVISLTLNGQKVSAWTQIITTNQNNQSINLETKVKGVHTTLNNYEIFTSDLNILKEILSQKQRPLLENPKFKNSLGIIPQPNQGYIYLDWETGQNLLQHQIPVLKLMELLDKPLIDNLQSLTFSSYHNQPGILTGGVLLKLN
;
A
#
# COMPACT_ATOMS: atom_id res chain seq x y z
N MET A 1 -5.91 -9.52 17.05
CA MET A 1 -5.22 -10.72 16.55
C MET A 1 -4.76 -10.46 15.11
N VAL A 2 -3.56 -10.86 14.76
CA VAL A 2 -3.06 -10.84 13.37
C VAL A 2 -2.95 -12.29 12.93
N SER A 3 -3.48 -12.63 11.77
CA SER A 3 -3.35 -13.95 11.17
C SER A 3 -2.92 -13.78 9.73
N LEU A 4 -1.85 -14.45 9.33
CA LEU A 4 -1.36 -14.52 7.96
C LEU A 4 -1.48 -15.95 7.48
N LEU A 5 -2.28 -16.17 6.45
CA LEU A 5 -2.41 -17.44 5.73
C LEU A 5 -1.63 -17.34 4.42
N VAL A 6 -0.73 -18.28 4.16
CA VAL A 6 0.12 -18.30 2.96
C VAL A 6 0.04 -19.67 2.30
N ASN A 7 -0.10 -19.68 0.97
CA ASN A 7 0.00 -20.89 0.16
C ASN A 7 1.42 -21.07 -0.38
N PRO A 8 2.22 -22.03 0.13
CA PRO A 8 3.61 -22.20 -0.27
C PRO A 8 3.79 -22.62 -1.74
N ASP A 9 2.88 -23.46 -2.28
CA ASP A 9 2.98 -23.92 -3.67
C ASP A 9 2.68 -22.77 -4.66
N ALA A 10 1.77 -21.89 -4.29
CA ALA A 10 1.47 -20.72 -5.08
C ALA A 10 2.64 -19.70 -5.03
N LEU A 11 3.27 -19.54 -3.86
CA LEU A 11 4.51 -18.76 -3.73
C LEU A 11 5.65 -19.39 -4.55
N GLN A 12 5.73 -20.71 -4.65
CA GLN A 12 6.76 -21.39 -5.43
C GLN A 12 6.63 -21.11 -6.93
N LYS A 13 5.43 -20.91 -7.46
CA LYS A 13 5.21 -20.49 -8.86
C LYS A 13 5.76 -19.09 -9.15
N ILE A 14 5.72 -18.20 -8.17
CA ILE A 14 6.39 -16.89 -8.24
C ILE A 14 7.90 -17.06 -8.07
N ALA A 15 8.30 -18.02 -7.24
CA ALA A 15 9.66 -18.31 -6.81
C ALA A 15 10.54 -19.08 -7.81
N GLN A 16 10.03 -19.49 -8.95
CA GLN A 16 10.85 -20.09 -10.02
C GLN A 16 11.88 -19.10 -10.61
N LYS A 17 11.76 -17.82 -10.26
CA LYS A 17 12.84 -16.85 -10.41
C LYS A 17 13.86 -17.06 -9.27
N ARG A 18 15.14 -17.16 -9.62
CA ARG A 18 16.33 -17.43 -8.78
C ARG A 18 16.37 -16.72 -7.39
N GLU A 19 15.62 -15.68 -7.24
CA GLU A 19 15.64 -14.72 -6.14
C GLU A 19 14.84 -15.17 -4.91
N PHE A 20 13.78 -15.94 -5.10
CA PHE A 20 12.95 -16.44 -3.99
C PHE A 20 13.60 -17.63 -3.24
N SER A 21 14.51 -18.33 -3.88
CA SER A 21 15.32 -19.36 -3.18
C SER A 21 16.27 -18.73 -2.17
N GLN A 22 16.70 -17.48 -2.39
CA GLN A 22 17.55 -16.75 -1.46
C GLN A 22 16.76 -16.31 -0.21
N ILE A 23 15.48 -15.92 -0.35
CA ILE A 23 14.61 -15.57 0.79
C ILE A 23 14.40 -16.78 1.70
N LYS A 24 14.06 -17.95 1.13
CA LYS A 24 13.92 -19.20 1.88
C LYS A 24 15.17 -19.51 2.69
N ASN A 25 16.33 -19.39 2.05
CA ASN A 25 17.61 -19.70 2.68
C ASN A 25 17.98 -18.69 3.76
N SER A 26 17.61 -17.41 3.63
CA SER A 26 17.89 -16.38 4.64
C SER A 26 17.02 -16.52 5.90
N LEU A 27 15.75 -16.86 5.76
CA LEU A 27 14.83 -17.07 6.90
C LEU A 27 15.18 -18.32 7.72
N LEU A 28 15.72 -19.36 7.08
CA LEU A 28 16.07 -20.62 7.73
C LEU A 28 17.58 -20.75 8.05
N ALA A 29 18.43 -19.86 7.52
CA ALA A 29 19.89 -19.93 7.64
C ALA A 29 20.41 -19.99 9.10
N LYS A 30 19.66 -19.41 10.05
CA LYS A 30 20.00 -19.42 11.48
C LYS A 30 19.49 -20.64 12.23
N SER A 31 18.66 -21.49 11.60
CA SER A 31 17.96 -22.60 12.29
C SER A 31 18.56 -23.98 12.02
N ASN A 32 19.55 -24.11 11.12
CA ASN A 32 20.04 -25.40 10.63
C ASN A 32 18.94 -26.31 10.07
N ILE A 33 17.87 -25.73 9.50
CA ILE A 33 16.76 -26.41 8.85
C ILE A 33 16.87 -26.16 7.36
N ASP A 34 16.91 -27.22 6.55
CA ASP A 34 16.80 -27.13 5.10
C ASP A 34 15.33 -27.22 4.69
N TYR A 35 14.85 -26.22 3.91
CA TYR A 35 13.45 -26.22 3.49
C TYR A 35 13.12 -27.41 2.58
N GLN A 36 14.01 -27.77 1.65
CA GLN A 36 13.75 -28.79 0.64
C GLN A 36 13.77 -30.20 1.27
N ASP A 37 14.74 -30.41 2.15
CA ASP A 37 14.95 -31.72 2.76
C ASP A 37 14.09 -31.92 4.02
N ASP A 38 13.93 -30.89 4.86
CA ASP A 38 13.30 -31.01 6.18
C ASP A 38 11.81 -30.65 6.20
N ILE A 39 11.36 -29.70 5.36
CA ILE A 39 10.00 -29.13 5.43
C ILE A 39 9.14 -29.52 4.22
N GLN A 40 9.61 -29.29 3.02
CA GLN A 40 8.87 -29.50 1.77
C GLN A 40 8.27 -30.91 1.61
N PRO A 41 8.93 -32.01 2.06
CA PRO A 41 8.40 -33.37 1.89
C PRO A 41 7.07 -33.64 2.59
N TRP A 42 6.76 -32.90 3.65
CA TRP A 42 5.53 -33.09 4.43
C TRP A 42 4.61 -31.85 4.46
N LEU A 43 5.11 -30.65 4.11
CA LEU A 43 4.30 -29.43 4.09
C LEU A 43 3.23 -29.51 3.01
N ASN A 44 2.01 -29.13 3.37
CA ASN A 44 0.88 -28.92 2.47
C ASN A 44 0.74 -27.43 2.09
N ASN A 45 -0.40 -27.02 1.57
CA ASN A 45 -0.65 -25.74 0.92
C ASN A 45 -0.97 -24.59 1.88
N GLU A 46 -0.71 -24.76 3.19
CA GLU A 46 -1.08 -23.75 4.17
C GLU A 46 0.01 -23.58 5.23
N ILE A 47 0.46 -22.34 5.39
CA ILE A 47 1.24 -21.85 6.51
C ILE A 47 0.45 -20.70 7.14
N THR A 48 0.11 -20.84 8.41
CA THR A 48 -0.55 -19.76 9.17
C THR A 48 0.39 -19.24 10.25
N LEU A 49 0.57 -17.92 10.29
CA LEU A 49 1.25 -17.21 11.37
C LEU A 49 0.22 -16.36 12.10
N ALA A 50 0.22 -16.41 13.43
CA ALA A 50 -0.73 -15.63 14.21
C ALA A 50 -0.09 -15.04 15.48
N VAL A 51 -0.49 -13.81 15.79
CA VAL A 51 -0.40 -13.24 17.14
C VAL A 51 -1.69 -13.60 17.85
N THR A 52 -1.63 -14.50 18.83
CA THR A 52 -2.82 -15.07 19.48
C THR A 52 -3.26 -14.32 20.73
N THR A 53 -2.30 -13.71 21.42
CA THR A 53 -2.52 -12.86 22.59
C THR A 53 -1.43 -11.82 22.66
N LEU A 54 -1.74 -10.67 23.25
CA LEU A 54 -0.74 -9.63 23.53
C LEU A 54 0.04 -9.90 24.80
N ASP A 55 -0.55 -10.72 25.70
CA ASP A 55 0.03 -11.08 26.96
C ASP A 55 -0.34 -12.54 27.31
N ILE A 56 0.67 -13.41 27.42
CA ILE A 56 0.51 -14.84 27.62
C ILE A 56 0.05 -15.16 29.04
N ASP A 57 0.64 -14.53 30.02
CA ASP A 57 0.37 -14.77 31.44
C ASP A 57 -0.72 -13.87 32.04
N ARG A 58 -1.09 -12.81 31.29
CA ARG A 58 -2.10 -11.80 31.67
C ARG A 58 -1.73 -11.05 32.94
N ASP A 59 -0.43 -10.90 33.21
CA ASP A 59 0.08 -10.13 34.32
C ASP A 59 0.58 -8.75 33.82
N PRO A 60 -0.16 -7.66 34.06
CA PRO A 60 0.22 -6.34 33.58
C PRO A 60 1.49 -5.79 34.23
N ASP A 61 1.92 -6.33 35.36
CA ASP A 61 3.03 -5.80 36.15
C ASP A 61 4.41 -6.21 35.60
N ASN A 62 4.46 -7.30 34.81
CA ASN A 62 5.72 -7.81 34.25
C ASN A 62 5.93 -7.42 32.77
N GLY A 63 4.99 -6.66 32.18
CA GLY A 63 4.99 -6.22 30.79
C GLY A 63 4.34 -7.20 29.83
N LEU A 64 4.17 -6.77 28.57
CA LEU A 64 3.46 -7.58 27.57
C LEU A 64 4.32 -8.72 27.06
N GLN A 65 3.84 -9.94 27.22
CA GLN A 65 4.45 -11.17 26.69
C GLN A 65 3.60 -11.69 25.51
N THR A 66 3.92 -11.23 24.30
CA THR A 66 3.14 -11.56 23.09
C THR A 66 3.25 -13.04 22.72
N GLY A 67 2.10 -13.67 22.51
CA GLY A 67 2.00 -15.06 22.06
C GLY A 67 1.99 -15.17 20.54
N TYR A 68 2.99 -15.88 19.99
CA TYR A 68 3.11 -16.18 18.57
C TYR A 68 2.81 -17.64 18.30
N LEU A 69 2.01 -17.92 17.29
CA LEU A 69 1.67 -19.26 16.81
C LEU A 69 2.00 -19.36 15.32
N MET A 70 2.68 -20.46 14.95
CA MET A 70 2.83 -20.89 13.58
C MET A 70 2.16 -22.26 13.41
N ALA A 71 1.25 -22.38 12.45
CA ALA A 71 0.60 -23.64 12.11
C ALA A 71 0.93 -24.01 10.66
N LEU A 72 1.47 -25.21 10.47
CA LEU A 72 1.91 -25.74 9.19
C LEU A 72 1.02 -26.94 8.84
N ALA A 73 0.22 -26.84 7.80
CA ALA A 73 -0.58 -27.97 7.33
C ALA A 73 0.33 -29.08 6.80
N THR A 74 0.03 -30.34 7.16
CA THR A 74 0.82 -31.48 6.70
C THR A 74 0.06 -32.36 5.71
N LYS A 75 0.73 -32.76 4.63
CA LYS A 75 0.28 -33.81 3.69
C LYS A 75 0.84 -35.19 4.05
N ASN A 76 1.80 -35.26 4.98
CA ASN A 76 2.41 -36.53 5.45
C ASN A 76 2.62 -36.50 6.97
N PRO A 77 1.64 -37.00 7.74
CA PRO A 77 1.70 -36.98 9.22
C PRO A 77 2.88 -37.74 9.82
N VAL A 78 3.42 -38.75 9.12
CA VAL A 78 4.57 -39.53 9.61
C VAL A 78 5.84 -38.65 9.53
N LYS A 79 6.13 -38.12 8.35
CA LYS A 79 7.31 -37.27 8.14
C LYS A 79 7.27 -35.98 8.98
N SER A 80 6.10 -35.38 9.14
CA SER A 80 5.99 -34.19 10.00
C SER A 80 6.23 -34.50 11.48
N ARG A 81 5.88 -35.71 11.96
CA ARG A 81 6.19 -36.17 13.31
C ARG A 81 7.69 -36.39 13.47
N GLU A 82 8.30 -37.09 12.52
CA GLU A 82 9.75 -37.34 12.52
C GLU A 82 10.52 -35.99 12.52
N PHE A 83 10.09 -35.03 11.72
CA PHE A 83 10.66 -33.68 11.73
C PHE A 83 10.56 -32.99 13.09
N LEU A 84 9.35 -33.00 13.70
CA LEU A 84 9.16 -32.36 15.00
C LEU A 84 10.05 -33.02 16.08
N GLU A 85 10.11 -34.36 16.12
CA GLU A 85 10.91 -35.09 17.07
C GLU A 85 12.42 -34.85 16.84
N LEU A 86 12.87 -34.83 15.59
CA LEU A 86 14.26 -34.52 15.25
C LEU A 86 14.64 -33.09 15.66
N LEU A 87 13.77 -32.12 15.40
CA LEU A 87 14.01 -30.72 15.77
C LEU A 87 14.22 -30.57 17.29
N PHE A 88 13.33 -31.15 18.12
CA PHE A 88 13.49 -31.07 19.55
C PHE A 88 14.65 -31.92 20.07
N SER A 89 14.95 -33.07 19.46
CA SER A 89 16.16 -33.84 19.78
C SER A 89 17.45 -33.01 19.52
N LYS A 90 17.55 -32.34 18.40
CA LYS A 90 18.68 -31.42 18.11
C LYS A 90 18.80 -30.32 19.17
N ARG A 91 17.67 -29.76 19.64
CA ARG A 91 17.68 -28.76 20.71
C ARG A 91 18.15 -29.34 22.06
N ALA A 92 17.73 -30.54 22.42
CA ALA A 92 18.21 -31.23 23.61
C ALA A 92 19.74 -31.47 23.55
N PHE A 93 20.25 -31.93 22.42
CA PHE A 93 21.70 -32.08 22.20
C PHE A 93 22.48 -30.76 22.27
N ALA A 94 21.84 -29.65 21.92
CA ALA A 94 22.40 -28.32 22.06
C ALA A 94 22.34 -27.76 23.50
N GLY A 95 21.87 -28.57 24.47
CA GLY A 95 21.86 -28.22 25.88
C GLY A 95 20.57 -27.56 26.38
N ASN A 96 19.51 -27.54 25.58
CA ASN A 96 18.22 -27.07 26.08
C ASN A 96 17.52 -28.15 26.94
N ASN A 97 16.99 -27.75 28.10
CA ASN A 97 16.14 -28.60 28.89
C ASN A 97 14.77 -28.69 28.24
N LEU A 98 14.34 -29.91 27.89
CA LEU A 98 13.05 -30.13 27.26
C LEU A 98 12.07 -30.72 28.27
N GLU A 99 10.84 -30.24 28.23
CA GLU A 99 9.69 -30.84 28.86
C GLU A 99 8.72 -31.43 27.85
N ILE A 100 8.09 -32.55 28.25
CA ILE A 100 7.06 -33.21 27.46
C ILE A 100 5.83 -33.34 28.35
N GLU A 101 4.75 -32.69 27.89
CA GLU A 101 3.45 -32.75 28.58
C GLU A 101 2.40 -33.33 27.64
N ARG A 102 1.44 -34.07 28.22
CA ARG A 102 0.25 -34.50 27.49
C ARG A 102 -0.93 -33.62 27.88
N TYR A 103 -1.35 -32.72 26.97
CA TYR A 103 -2.47 -31.81 27.18
C TYR A 103 -3.66 -32.22 26.34
N LYS A 104 -4.78 -32.58 26.94
CA LYS A 104 -6.02 -33.05 26.26
C LYS A 104 -5.76 -34.08 25.16
N GLY A 105 -4.87 -35.06 25.46
CA GLY A 105 -4.51 -36.14 24.53
C GLY A 105 -3.40 -35.79 23.54
N VAL A 106 -3.01 -34.52 23.41
CA VAL A 106 -1.94 -34.05 22.50
C VAL A 106 -0.60 -34.04 23.26
N LYS A 107 0.46 -34.56 22.63
CA LYS A 107 1.84 -34.45 23.12
C LYS A 107 2.37 -33.04 22.76
N VAL A 108 2.71 -32.26 23.78
CA VAL A 108 3.35 -30.94 23.65
C VAL A 108 4.80 -31.05 24.11
N ILE A 109 5.75 -30.64 23.32
CA ILE A 109 7.18 -30.61 23.62
C ILE A 109 7.61 -29.15 23.68
N TYR A 110 8.34 -28.75 24.70
CA TYR A 110 8.80 -27.36 24.83
C TYR A 110 10.09 -27.23 25.63
N ASP A 111 10.80 -26.11 25.42
CA ASP A 111 11.96 -25.78 26.23
C ASP A 111 11.50 -25.35 27.63
N HIS A 112 12.01 -26.01 28.65
CA HIS A 112 11.84 -25.57 30.03
C HIS A 112 12.66 -24.31 30.27
N GLN A 113 12.02 -23.23 30.68
CA GLN A 113 12.70 -22.00 31.04
C GLN A 113 12.30 -21.58 32.45
N GLU A 114 13.32 -21.30 33.27
CA GLU A 114 13.14 -20.50 34.48
C GLU A 114 12.88 -19.04 34.05
N TYR A 115 11.73 -18.51 34.44
CA TYR A 115 11.33 -17.14 34.11
C TYR A 115 12.31 -16.13 34.72
N SER A 116 13.12 -15.53 33.88
CA SER A 116 13.90 -14.32 34.21
C SER A 116 13.35 -13.17 33.34
N ALA A 117 12.82 -12.16 33.97
CA ALA A 117 12.17 -11.00 33.35
C ALA A 117 13.09 -10.18 32.42
N SER A 118 14.36 -10.51 32.27
CA SER A 118 15.34 -9.73 31.52
C SER A 118 15.87 -10.37 30.23
N GLN A 119 15.44 -11.58 29.88
CA GLN A 119 15.87 -12.22 28.62
C GLN A 119 14.66 -12.60 27.77
N ILE A 120 14.60 -12.02 26.56
CA ILE A 120 13.73 -12.52 25.47
C ILE A 120 14.21 -13.93 25.16
N SER A 121 13.53 -14.91 25.75
CA SER A 121 13.94 -16.30 25.65
C SER A 121 13.62 -16.84 24.24
N ASN A 122 14.58 -17.54 23.62
CA ASN A 122 14.39 -18.34 22.42
C ASN A 122 13.58 -19.63 22.72
N SER A 123 12.53 -19.53 23.56
CA SER A 123 11.66 -20.65 23.90
C SER A 123 10.89 -21.10 22.67
N LEU A 124 10.85 -22.40 22.48
CA LEU A 124 10.07 -23.03 21.42
C LEU A 124 9.18 -24.10 22.02
N ALA A 125 7.90 -24.04 21.69
CA ALA A 125 6.95 -25.12 21.97
C ALA A 125 6.45 -25.70 20.65
N GLY A 126 6.21 -27.00 20.60
CA GLY A 126 5.70 -27.69 19.42
C GLY A 126 4.72 -28.80 19.74
N ALA A 127 3.77 -29.03 18.85
CA ALA A 127 2.80 -30.11 18.94
C ALA A 127 2.28 -30.48 17.54
N ILE A 128 1.74 -31.70 17.42
CA ILE A 128 0.96 -32.10 16.23
C ILE A 128 -0.50 -32.23 16.66
N VAL A 129 -1.34 -31.46 15.96
CA VAL A 129 -2.78 -31.43 16.23
C VAL A 129 -3.52 -31.65 14.90
N ASN A 130 -4.23 -32.77 14.81
CA ASN A 130 -4.86 -33.18 13.55
C ASN A 130 -3.84 -33.24 12.41
N ASN A 131 -4.10 -32.46 11.33
CA ASN A 131 -3.23 -32.33 10.15
C ASN A 131 -2.33 -31.09 10.19
N PHE A 132 -2.00 -30.56 11.39
CA PHE A 132 -1.15 -29.41 11.56
C PHE A 132 0.01 -29.70 12.52
N VAL A 133 1.18 -29.19 12.14
CA VAL A 133 2.33 -29.02 13.04
C VAL A 133 2.26 -27.61 13.60
N LEU A 134 2.17 -27.48 14.90
CA LEU A 134 2.11 -26.20 15.61
C LEU A 134 3.46 -25.87 16.24
N PHE A 135 3.90 -24.64 16.09
CA PHE A 135 5.01 -24.06 16.82
C PHE A 135 4.57 -22.77 17.49
N ALA A 136 5.07 -22.53 18.69
CA ALA A 136 4.79 -21.30 19.43
C ALA A 136 6.01 -20.89 20.28
N ASN A 137 6.05 -19.63 20.67
CA ASN A 137 7.06 -19.13 21.60
C ASN A 137 6.78 -19.49 23.07
N HIS A 138 5.65 -20.13 23.36
CA HIS A 138 5.29 -20.55 24.73
C HIS A 138 4.29 -21.73 24.72
N PRO A 139 4.38 -22.73 25.64
CA PRO A 139 3.47 -23.87 25.67
C PRO A 139 2.00 -23.48 25.93
N GLN A 140 1.73 -22.40 26.66
CA GLN A 140 0.35 -21.92 26.86
C GLN A 140 -0.33 -21.49 25.55
N VAL A 141 0.42 -20.96 24.56
CA VAL A 141 -0.10 -20.63 23.23
C VAL A 141 -0.56 -21.90 22.50
N ILE A 142 0.23 -22.99 22.57
CA ILE A 142 -0.16 -24.31 22.03
C ILE A 142 -1.41 -24.82 22.73
N LYS A 143 -1.46 -24.74 24.07
CA LYS A 143 -2.63 -25.18 24.85
C LYS A 143 -3.89 -24.37 24.50
N ALA A 144 -3.76 -23.06 24.29
CA ALA A 144 -4.85 -22.22 23.83
C ALA A 144 -5.33 -22.61 22.43
N ALA A 145 -4.41 -22.90 21.48
CA ALA A 145 -4.76 -23.40 20.15
C ALA A 145 -5.52 -24.74 20.22
N ILE A 146 -5.09 -25.69 21.08
CA ILE A 146 -5.80 -26.97 21.31
C ILE A 146 -7.21 -26.70 21.86
N ASN A 147 -7.34 -25.77 22.81
CA ASN A 147 -8.64 -25.40 23.38
C ASN A 147 -9.58 -24.82 22.31
N ASN A 148 -9.08 -23.95 21.44
CA ASN A 148 -9.88 -23.34 20.36
C ASN A 148 -10.38 -24.38 19.35
N LEU A 149 -9.64 -25.46 19.09
CA LEU A 149 -10.10 -26.55 18.25
C LEU A 149 -11.24 -27.37 18.90
N GLN A 150 -11.25 -27.48 20.22
CA GLN A 150 -12.27 -28.25 20.98
C GLN A 150 -13.50 -27.39 21.33
N ALA A 151 -13.38 -26.07 21.26
CA ALA A 151 -14.46 -25.13 21.54
C ALA A 151 -14.68 -24.23 20.28
N PRO A 152 -15.51 -24.67 19.34
CA PRO A 152 -15.70 -23.96 18.06
C PRO A 152 -16.07 -22.47 18.22
N ASP A 153 -16.81 -22.12 19.27
CA ASP A 153 -17.24 -20.73 19.52
C ASP A 153 -16.09 -19.79 19.91
N LEU A 154 -14.92 -20.34 20.27
CA LEU A 154 -13.73 -19.57 20.64
C LEU A 154 -12.75 -19.35 19.48
N ASN A 155 -12.97 -20.00 18.36
CA ASN A 155 -12.05 -19.87 17.22
C ASN A 155 -12.37 -18.65 16.35
N LEU A 156 -11.38 -18.22 15.56
CA LEU A 156 -11.49 -17.03 14.69
C LEU A 156 -12.60 -17.20 13.64
N VAL A 157 -12.84 -18.42 13.15
CA VAL A 157 -13.85 -18.71 12.12
C VAL A 157 -15.28 -18.45 12.62
N SER A 158 -15.53 -18.54 13.94
CA SER A 158 -16.83 -18.23 14.53
C SER A 158 -17.04 -16.72 14.77
N SER A 159 -16.00 -15.90 14.67
CA SER A 159 -16.12 -14.44 14.77
C SER A 159 -16.88 -13.86 13.58
N LEU A 160 -17.91 -13.07 13.85
CA LEU A 160 -18.72 -12.43 12.83
C LEU A 160 -17.89 -11.48 11.97
N GLU A 161 -16.91 -10.79 12.58
CA GLU A 161 -15.98 -9.90 11.88
C GLU A 161 -15.13 -10.68 10.89
N TYR A 162 -14.58 -11.83 11.30
CA TYR A 162 -13.79 -12.68 10.41
C TYR A 162 -14.64 -13.28 9.29
N GLN A 163 -15.86 -13.73 9.59
CA GLN A 163 -16.78 -14.27 8.59
C GLN A 163 -17.14 -13.25 7.52
N LYS A 164 -17.48 -12.01 7.92
CA LYS A 164 -17.73 -10.92 6.98
C LYS A 164 -16.50 -10.59 6.15
N ALA A 165 -15.34 -10.51 6.81
CA ALA A 165 -14.08 -10.22 6.16
C ALA A 165 -13.67 -11.32 5.17
N SER A 166 -13.82 -12.60 5.53
CA SER A 166 -13.44 -13.73 4.69
C SER A 166 -14.25 -13.84 3.41
N GLN A 167 -15.49 -13.31 3.38
CA GLN A 167 -16.31 -13.24 2.17
C GLN A 167 -15.72 -12.28 1.11
N GLN A 168 -14.85 -11.36 1.52
CA GLN A 168 -14.20 -10.40 0.64
C GLN A 168 -12.86 -10.91 0.06
N ILE A 169 -12.41 -12.12 0.45
CA ILE A 169 -11.13 -12.67 0.00
C ILE A 169 -11.26 -13.15 -1.45
N PRO A 170 -10.42 -12.66 -2.38
CA PRO A 170 -10.36 -13.18 -3.73
C PRO A 170 -9.96 -14.66 -3.74
N LYS A 171 -10.64 -15.48 -4.58
CA LYS A 171 -10.43 -16.94 -4.61
C LYS A 171 -9.02 -17.39 -5.01
N ASN A 172 -8.27 -16.52 -5.69
CA ASN A 172 -6.91 -16.77 -6.16
C ASN A 172 -5.84 -16.13 -5.27
N SER A 173 -6.16 -15.80 -4.03
CA SER A 173 -5.21 -15.20 -3.11
C SER A 173 -4.09 -16.18 -2.77
N LEU A 174 -2.84 -15.67 -2.84
CA LEU A 174 -1.62 -16.38 -2.45
C LEU A 174 -1.37 -16.26 -0.96
N ALA A 175 -1.70 -15.09 -0.42
CA ALA A 175 -1.60 -14.77 0.99
C ALA A 175 -2.80 -13.93 1.41
N VAL A 176 -3.23 -14.15 2.64
CA VAL A 176 -4.33 -13.40 3.27
C VAL A 176 -3.92 -13.06 4.69
N THR A 177 -4.08 -11.80 5.08
CA THR A 177 -3.85 -11.38 6.46
C THR A 177 -5.12 -10.77 7.03
N PHE A 178 -5.54 -11.24 8.19
CA PHE A 178 -6.63 -10.64 8.95
C PHE A 178 -6.07 -9.84 10.13
N PHE A 179 -6.54 -8.61 10.27
CA PHE A 179 -6.18 -7.70 11.34
C PHE A 179 -7.41 -7.33 12.19
N ASN A 180 -7.32 -7.55 13.49
CA ASN A 180 -8.19 -6.93 14.47
C ASN A 180 -7.56 -5.56 14.81
N LEU A 181 -8.10 -4.47 14.26
CA LEU A 181 -7.47 -3.14 14.33
C LEU A 181 -7.37 -2.59 15.75
N PRO A 182 -8.39 -2.71 16.64
CA PRO A 182 -8.27 -2.31 18.04
C PRO A 182 -7.14 -3.02 18.79
N GLU A 183 -6.93 -4.32 18.54
CA GLU A 183 -5.87 -5.09 19.20
C GLU A 183 -4.48 -4.73 18.65
N ILE A 184 -4.36 -4.45 17.36
CA ILE A 184 -3.11 -3.95 16.77
C ILE A 184 -2.73 -2.60 17.35
N SER A 185 -3.70 -1.70 17.51
CA SER A 185 -3.50 -0.40 18.14
C SER A 185 -2.89 -0.53 19.53
N LYS A 186 -3.46 -1.42 20.37
CA LYS A 186 -2.91 -1.71 21.69
C LYS A 186 -1.50 -2.29 21.62
N TRP A 187 -1.27 -3.24 20.71
CA TRP A 187 0.04 -3.90 20.53
C TRP A 187 1.14 -2.92 20.14
N GLN A 188 0.83 -2.01 19.23
CA GLN A 188 1.78 -1.01 18.75
C GLN A 188 1.84 0.24 19.64
N LYS A 189 1.07 0.30 20.73
CA LYS A 189 0.93 1.47 21.61
C LYS A 189 0.54 2.74 20.87
N LEU A 190 -0.34 2.58 19.86
CA LEU A 190 -0.79 3.68 19.04
C LEU A 190 -2.03 4.31 19.68
N GLU A 191 -1.99 5.61 19.89
CA GLU A 191 -3.18 6.42 20.08
C GLU A 191 -3.91 6.56 18.74
N LEU A 192 -4.59 5.50 18.29
CA LEU A 192 -5.52 5.66 17.17
C LEU A 192 -6.69 6.47 17.69
N ALA A 193 -6.80 7.72 17.24
CA ALA A 193 -8.06 8.44 17.30
C ALA A 193 -9.17 7.48 16.80
N GLU A 194 -10.32 7.45 17.46
CA GLU A 194 -11.42 6.50 17.27
C GLU A 194 -11.47 5.91 15.87
N SER A 195 -10.96 4.67 15.73
CA SER A 195 -10.91 4.00 14.44
C SER A 195 -12.34 3.66 14.02
N THR A 196 -12.81 4.25 12.95
CA THR A 196 -14.11 3.93 12.35
C THR A 196 -14.18 2.46 11.92
N TYR A 197 -13.04 1.82 11.69
CA TYR A 197 -12.94 0.44 11.22
C TYR A 197 -12.46 -0.48 12.34
N HIS A 198 -13.07 -1.68 12.42
CA HIS A 198 -12.76 -2.67 13.44
C HIS A 198 -11.84 -3.79 12.94
N SER A 199 -11.92 -4.10 11.66
CA SER A 199 -11.08 -5.14 11.07
C SER A 199 -10.63 -4.78 9.67
N GLN A 200 -9.51 -5.40 9.28
CA GLN A 200 -8.95 -5.30 7.93
C GLN A 200 -8.59 -6.70 7.44
N ILE A 201 -8.90 -6.97 6.18
CA ILE A 201 -8.28 -8.05 5.42
C ILE A 201 -7.34 -7.45 4.40
N LEU A 202 -6.14 -8.01 4.34
CA LEU A 202 -5.18 -7.77 3.27
C LEU A 202 -5.01 -9.08 2.51
N SER A 203 -5.19 -9.07 1.20
CA SER A 203 -4.97 -10.21 0.33
C SER A 203 -3.93 -9.88 -0.74
N LEU A 204 -3.16 -10.89 -1.14
CA LEU A 204 -2.18 -10.80 -2.20
C LEU A 204 -2.52 -11.84 -3.27
N ALA A 205 -2.74 -11.41 -4.50
CA ALA A 205 -3.05 -12.27 -5.64
C ALA A 205 -2.05 -12.06 -6.78
N LEU A 206 -1.62 -13.17 -7.40
CA LEU A 206 -0.83 -13.12 -8.63
C LEU A 206 -1.76 -13.09 -9.83
N ASN A 207 -1.46 -12.23 -10.78
CA ASN A 207 -2.11 -12.19 -12.08
C ASN A 207 -1.07 -12.13 -13.21
N SER A 208 -1.52 -12.07 -14.46
CA SER A 208 -0.64 -12.06 -15.63
C SER A 208 0.29 -10.85 -15.74
N GLN A 209 0.02 -9.79 -15.01
CA GLN A 209 0.77 -8.52 -15.09
C GLN A 209 1.59 -8.22 -13.82
N GLY A 210 1.44 -9.01 -12.75
CA GLY A 210 2.13 -8.77 -11.50
C GLY A 210 1.33 -9.19 -10.26
N LEU A 211 1.52 -8.49 -9.16
CA LEU A 211 0.88 -8.75 -7.88
C LEU A 211 -0.19 -7.70 -7.59
N LEU A 212 -1.40 -8.13 -7.27
CA LEU A 212 -2.45 -7.27 -6.75
C LEU A 212 -2.56 -7.47 -5.23
N ALA A 213 -2.23 -6.42 -4.49
CA ALA A 213 -2.46 -6.34 -3.04
C ALA A 213 -3.77 -5.60 -2.80
N GLU A 214 -4.78 -6.30 -2.28
CA GLU A 214 -6.08 -5.72 -1.95
C GLU A 214 -6.24 -5.56 -0.45
N SER A 215 -6.80 -4.45 -0.03
CA SER A 215 -7.12 -4.15 1.36
C SER A 215 -8.60 -3.85 1.50
N THR A 216 -9.28 -4.57 2.39
CA THR A 216 -10.68 -4.37 2.73
C THR A 216 -10.80 -4.06 4.21
N PHE A 217 -11.33 -2.88 4.53
CA PHE A 217 -11.64 -2.43 5.87
C PHE A 217 -13.13 -2.60 6.15
N LEU A 218 -13.46 -3.08 7.34
CA LEU A 218 -14.84 -3.31 7.76
C LEU A 218 -15.18 -2.48 9.00
N THR A 219 -16.41 -1.93 8.99
CA THR A 219 -16.99 -1.18 10.10
C THR A 219 -18.43 -1.62 10.35
N ASN A 220 -18.92 -1.43 11.56
CA ASN A 220 -20.34 -1.61 11.88
C ASN A 220 -21.18 -0.35 11.58
N SER A 221 -20.54 0.78 11.25
CA SER A 221 -21.21 2.02 10.89
C SER A 221 -21.68 1.96 9.43
N GLN A 222 -22.87 2.47 9.16
CA GLN A 222 -23.34 2.69 7.79
C GLN A 222 -22.65 3.92 7.21
N ILE A 223 -21.44 3.72 6.69
CA ILE A 223 -20.73 4.78 5.96
C ILE A 223 -21.23 4.76 4.53
N VAL A 224 -21.87 5.86 4.12
CA VAL A 224 -22.31 6.03 2.74
C VAL A 224 -21.10 6.48 1.89
N PRO A 225 -20.83 5.88 0.73
CA PRO A 225 -19.79 6.33 -0.17
C PRO A 225 -20.00 7.81 -0.54
N PRO A 226 -18.99 8.68 -0.43
CA PRO A 226 -19.14 10.12 -0.64
C PRO A 226 -19.23 10.53 -2.11
N SER A 227 -18.93 9.64 -3.05
CA SER A 227 -18.93 9.93 -4.49
C SER A 227 -19.42 8.73 -5.31
N LEU A 228 -20.01 9.02 -6.47
CA LEU A 228 -20.37 7.99 -7.44
C LEU A 228 -19.09 7.39 -8.03
N PRO A 229 -19.01 6.06 -8.15
CA PRO A 229 -17.86 5.41 -8.74
C PRO A 229 -17.84 5.60 -10.25
N LEU A 230 -16.62 5.64 -10.82
CA LEU A 230 -16.36 5.76 -12.25
C LEU A 230 -16.41 4.38 -12.90
N SER A 231 -17.23 4.22 -13.94
CA SER A 231 -17.30 2.98 -14.72
C SER A 231 -16.16 2.85 -15.74
N GLN A 232 -15.40 3.91 -15.97
CA GLN A 232 -14.23 3.97 -16.86
C GLN A 232 -13.26 5.05 -16.35
N PRO A 233 -11.98 5.04 -16.76
CA PRO A 233 -11.03 6.08 -16.44
C PRO A 233 -11.53 7.45 -16.89
N VAL A 234 -11.23 8.49 -16.10
CA VAL A 234 -11.62 9.87 -16.44
C VAL A 234 -11.01 10.31 -17.77
N ALA A 235 -11.80 10.98 -18.60
CA ALA A 235 -11.35 11.41 -19.91
C ALA A 235 -10.26 12.50 -19.84
N ALA A 236 -10.11 13.20 -18.71
CA ALA A 236 -9.00 14.10 -18.45
C ALA A 236 -7.61 13.47 -18.67
N LEU A 237 -7.48 12.14 -18.46
CA LEU A 237 -6.22 11.40 -18.68
C LEU A 237 -5.75 11.36 -20.13
N GLN A 238 -6.61 11.66 -21.11
CA GLN A 238 -6.21 11.77 -22.52
C GLN A 238 -5.24 12.93 -22.81
N TYR A 239 -5.18 13.93 -21.90
CA TYR A 239 -4.29 15.07 -22.02
C TYR A 239 -3.02 14.94 -21.17
N ILE A 240 -2.90 13.86 -20.41
CA ILE A 240 -1.71 13.56 -19.59
C ILE A 240 -0.68 12.85 -20.46
N PRO A 241 0.57 13.32 -20.55
CA PRO A 241 1.62 12.68 -21.34
C PRO A 241 1.97 11.26 -20.90
N GLU A 242 2.35 10.40 -21.85
CA GLU A 242 2.82 9.03 -21.60
C GLU A 242 4.04 8.99 -20.67
N SER A 243 4.91 10.00 -20.74
CA SER A 243 6.14 10.11 -19.93
C SER A 243 5.90 10.52 -18.47
N THR A 244 4.65 10.45 -18.01
CA THR A 244 4.27 10.81 -16.65
C THR A 244 4.90 9.87 -15.62
N THR A 245 5.54 10.47 -14.63
CA THR A 245 6.13 9.75 -13.49
C THR A 245 5.10 9.43 -12.42
N LEU A 246 4.26 10.40 -12.04
CA LEU A 246 3.16 10.25 -11.08
C LEU A 246 1.89 10.85 -11.68
N ALA A 247 0.78 10.12 -11.64
CA ALA A 247 -0.53 10.65 -11.98
C ALA A 247 -1.55 10.38 -10.87
N ILE A 248 -2.42 11.36 -10.63
CA ILE A 248 -3.57 11.26 -9.73
C ILE A 248 -4.79 11.70 -10.51
N SER A 249 -5.84 10.88 -10.56
CA SER A 249 -7.05 11.19 -11.30
C SER A 249 -8.31 10.76 -10.57
N GLY A 250 -9.40 11.45 -10.81
CA GLY A 250 -10.69 11.16 -10.18
C GLY A 250 -11.80 12.08 -10.68
N ALA A 251 -12.98 11.94 -10.09
CA ALA A 251 -14.18 12.64 -10.53
C ALA A 251 -14.46 13.96 -9.76
N ASN A 252 -13.86 14.16 -8.60
CA ASN A 252 -14.14 15.31 -7.75
C ASN A 252 -13.00 15.57 -6.77
N LEU A 253 -12.18 16.57 -7.05
CA LEU A 253 -11.03 16.93 -6.22
C LEU A 253 -11.46 17.70 -4.96
N SER A 254 -12.58 18.44 -5.01
CA SER A 254 -13.06 19.23 -3.87
C SER A 254 -13.40 18.36 -2.67
N ASN A 255 -13.68 17.09 -2.89
CA ASN A 255 -13.98 16.11 -1.84
C ASN A 255 -12.85 15.09 -1.63
N LEU A 256 -11.65 15.37 -2.12
CA LEU A 256 -10.52 14.42 -2.06
C LEU A 256 -10.26 13.91 -0.64
N GLY A 257 -10.26 14.79 0.37
CA GLY A 257 -10.00 14.43 1.76
C GLY A 257 -11.00 13.43 2.36
N ASN A 258 -12.24 13.44 1.87
CA ASN A 258 -13.31 12.53 2.28
C ASN A 258 -13.54 11.39 1.27
N SER A 259 -12.78 11.36 0.18
CA SER A 259 -12.90 10.30 -0.83
C SER A 259 -12.52 8.94 -0.24
N ASP A 260 -13.06 7.88 -0.82
CA ASP A 260 -12.72 6.53 -0.38
C ASP A 260 -11.26 6.19 -0.69
N LEU A 261 -10.71 6.77 -1.75
CA LEU A 261 -9.28 6.68 -2.09
C LEU A 261 -8.41 7.25 -0.97
N ALA A 262 -8.76 8.42 -0.45
CA ALA A 262 -8.06 9.07 0.65
C ALA A 262 -8.23 8.32 1.98
N LYS A 263 -9.44 7.85 2.28
CA LYS A 263 -9.71 7.02 3.46
C LYS A 263 -8.91 5.73 3.43
N LEU A 264 -8.88 5.04 2.29
CA LEU A 264 -8.11 3.81 2.10
C LEU A 264 -6.61 4.06 2.29
N TRP A 265 -6.10 5.13 1.69
CA TRP A 265 -4.70 5.54 1.86
C TRP A 265 -4.36 5.84 3.32
N LYS A 266 -5.21 6.62 4.00
CA LYS A 266 -5.04 6.95 5.42
C LYS A 266 -5.04 5.70 6.31
N GLN A 267 -5.99 4.79 6.12
CA GLN A 267 -6.08 3.57 6.90
C GLN A 267 -4.90 2.62 6.61
N GLY A 268 -4.53 2.46 5.35
CA GLY A 268 -3.37 1.65 4.97
C GLY A 268 -2.07 2.17 5.58
N THR A 269 -1.85 3.50 5.55
CA THR A 269 -0.68 4.11 6.18
C THR A 269 -0.71 3.95 7.71
N ALA A 270 -1.86 4.16 8.36
CA ALA A 270 -2.01 4.00 9.80
C ALA A 270 -1.67 2.57 10.25
N THR A 271 -2.14 1.55 9.53
CA THR A 271 -1.88 0.15 9.88
C THR A 271 -0.40 -0.23 9.76
N ILE A 272 0.34 0.35 8.79
CA ILE A 272 1.72 -0.05 8.50
C ILE A 272 2.73 0.80 9.27
N TYR A 273 2.50 2.10 9.40
CA TYR A 273 3.44 3.05 10.03
C TYR A 273 3.08 3.41 11.46
N GLY A 274 1.91 3.01 11.93
CA GLY A 274 1.48 3.30 13.28
C GLY A 274 1.15 4.76 13.57
N SER A 275 1.05 5.61 12.56
CA SER A 275 0.63 7.01 12.72
C SER A 275 -0.54 7.32 11.81
N SER A 276 -1.58 7.93 12.37
CA SER A 276 -2.70 8.47 11.60
C SER A 276 -2.40 9.84 10.99
N GLU A 277 -1.17 10.34 11.18
CA GLU A 277 -0.78 11.63 10.61
C GLU A 277 -0.90 11.58 9.10
N ASP A 278 -1.93 12.27 8.65
CA ASP A 278 -2.17 12.87 7.36
C ASP A 278 -1.60 12.11 6.14
N GLY A 279 -2.16 10.91 5.92
CA GLY A 279 -1.77 10.08 4.78
C GLY A 279 -1.88 10.79 3.43
N ILE A 280 -2.76 11.83 3.33
CA ILE A 280 -2.90 12.65 2.13
C ILE A 280 -1.75 13.63 1.99
N SER A 281 -1.32 14.28 3.08
CA SER A 281 -0.16 15.18 3.08
C SER A 281 1.09 14.48 2.56
N ARG A 282 1.27 13.20 2.86
CA ARG A 282 2.40 12.43 2.33
C ARG A 282 2.28 12.16 0.83
N LEU A 283 1.07 11.87 0.34
CA LEU A 283 0.84 11.67 -1.09
C LEU A 283 1.08 12.94 -1.90
N ILE A 284 0.70 14.10 -1.35
CA ILE A 284 0.88 15.40 -2.00
C ILE A 284 2.24 16.04 -1.70
N GLN A 285 3.09 15.42 -0.89
CA GLN A 285 4.40 15.98 -0.54
C GLN A 285 5.27 16.33 -1.76
N PRO A 286 5.30 15.56 -2.86
CA PRO A 286 5.97 15.99 -4.08
C PRO A 286 5.42 17.29 -4.67
N LEU A 287 4.16 17.62 -4.38
CA LEU A 287 3.49 18.85 -4.82
C LEU A 287 3.81 20.06 -3.93
N ILE A 288 4.37 19.86 -2.73
CA ILE A 288 4.70 20.97 -1.79
C ILE A 288 5.69 21.95 -2.43
N LYS A 289 6.69 21.43 -3.14
CA LYS A 289 7.66 22.30 -3.84
C LYS A 289 6.99 23.15 -4.92
N ILE A 290 6.00 22.57 -5.62
CA ILE A 290 5.21 23.28 -6.63
C ILE A 290 4.35 24.35 -5.95
N GLN A 291 3.67 23.99 -4.87
CA GLN A 291 2.87 24.89 -4.05
C GLN A 291 3.68 26.10 -3.56
N GLN A 292 4.87 25.86 -3.00
CA GLN A 292 5.78 26.91 -2.56
C GLN A 292 6.28 27.80 -3.71
N ASN A 293 6.62 27.19 -4.86
CA ASN A 293 7.13 27.93 -6.03
C ASN A 293 6.07 28.82 -6.69
N LEU A 294 4.80 28.46 -6.59
CA LEU A 294 3.66 29.19 -7.12
C LEU A 294 2.96 30.07 -6.05
N ASN A 295 3.39 29.98 -4.81
CA ASN A 295 2.76 30.63 -3.65
C ASN A 295 1.27 30.29 -3.51
N LEU A 296 0.93 29.01 -3.70
CA LEU A 296 -0.43 28.48 -3.66
C LEU A 296 -0.66 27.62 -2.41
N ASN A 297 -1.88 27.58 -1.92
CA ASN A 297 -2.39 26.57 -1.02
C ASN A 297 -3.37 25.66 -1.78
N PHE A 298 -2.94 24.48 -2.20
CA PHE A 298 -3.76 23.60 -3.05
C PHE A 298 -5.13 23.29 -2.48
N SER A 299 -5.23 23.06 -1.18
CA SER A 299 -6.51 22.73 -0.56
C SER A 299 -7.51 23.90 -0.55
N GLN A 300 -7.01 25.13 -0.47
CA GLN A 300 -7.83 26.35 -0.45
C GLN A 300 -8.02 26.94 -1.85
N ASP A 301 -6.96 26.99 -2.67
CA ASP A 301 -6.93 27.74 -3.91
C ASP A 301 -7.31 26.91 -5.14
N ILE A 302 -7.22 25.55 -5.04
CA ILE A 302 -7.50 24.66 -6.17
C ILE A 302 -8.62 23.67 -5.84
N PHE A 303 -8.49 22.89 -4.75
CA PHE A 303 -9.40 21.76 -4.51
C PHE A 303 -10.86 22.21 -4.36
N THR A 304 -11.10 23.37 -3.80
CA THR A 304 -12.46 23.88 -3.49
C THR A 304 -13.38 24.02 -4.69
N TRP A 305 -12.84 24.30 -5.88
CA TRP A 305 -13.64 24.54 -7.09
C TRP A 305 -13.54 23.44 -8.15
N VAL A 306 -12.68 22.43 -7.98
CA VAL A 306 -12.57 21.30 -8.91
C VAL A 306 -13.60 20.23 -8.54
N THR A 307 -14.81 20.39 -9.05
CA THR A 307 -15.97 19.54 -8.73
C THR A 307 -16.30 18.52 -9.83
N GLY A 308 -15.61 18.56 -10.96
CA GLY A 308 -15.68 17.60 -12.06
C GLY A 308 -14.48 16.69 -12.16
N GLU A 309 -14.37 15.98 -13.29
CA GLU A 309 -13.20 15.14 -13.59
C GLU A 309 -11.89 15.93 -13.54
N TYR A 310 -10.86 15.30 -13.03
CA TYR A 310 -9.52 15.86 -12.99
C TYR A 310 -8.43 14.81 -13.23
N ALA A 311 -7.28 15.28 -13.71
CA ALA A 311 -6.04 14.53 -13.74
C ALA A 311 -4.87 15.45 -13.44
N LEU A 312 -4.04 15.08 -12.47
CA LEU A 312 -2.79 15.77 -12.11
C LEU A 312 -1.63 14.84 -12.39
N ALA A 313 -0.61 15.33 -13.10
CA ALA A 313 0.59 14.57 -13.41
C ALA A 313 1.87 15.33 -13.05
N LEU A 314 2.87 14.58 -12.62
CA LEU A 314 4.25 15.03 -12.45
C LEU A 314 5.13 14.32 -13.48
N LEU A 315 5.97 15.11 -14.12
CA LEU A 315 6.98 14.66 -15.09
C LEU A 315 8.35 14.99 -14.50
N THR A 316 9.13 13.97 -14.16
CA THR A 316 10.50 14.18 -13.69
C THR A 316 11.40 14.52 -14.88
N ASN A 317 12.17 15.59 -14.72
CA ASN A 317 13.23 15.94 -15.64
C ASN A 317 14.55 15.83 -14.85
N SER A 318 15.54 15.13 -15.42
CA SER A 318 16.87 14.95 -14.83
C SER A 318 17.62 16.26 -14.55
N GLU A 319 17.23 17.33 -15.22
CA GLU A 319 17.91 18.63 -15.13
C GLU A 319 17.34 19.59 -14.07
N ASN A 320 16.11 19.35 -13.57
CA ASN A 320 15.43 20.26 -12.66
C ASN A 320 15.12 19.62 -11.31
N ALA A 321 15.42 20.33 -10.22
CA ALA A 321 15.08 19.93 -8.87
C ALA A 321 13.57 19.93 -8.58
N ILE A 322 12.78 20.62 -9.43
CA ILE A 322 11.31 20.69 -9.34
C ILE A 322 10.75 19.98 -10.56
N PRO A 323 9.90 18.97 -10.40
CA PRO A 323 9.28 18.27 -11.52
C PRO A 323 8.36 19.21 -12.31
N ASN A 324 8.30 19.00 -13.61
CA ASN A 324 7.24 19.59 -14.41
C ASN A 324 5.90 18.98 -14.04
N TRP A 325 4.82 19.72 -14.26
CA TRP A 325 3.49 19.26 -13.92
C TRP A 325 2.47 19.60 -15.01
N VAL A 326 1.44 18.78 -15.09
CA VAL A 326 0.25 18.97 -15.92
C VAL A 326 -0.97 18.76 -15.03
N PHE A 327 -1.90 19.70 -15.07
CA PHE A 327 -3.17 19.60 -14.35
C PHE A 327 -4.32 19.85 -15.31
N VAL A 328 -5.23 18.90 -15.41
CA VAL A 328 -6.37 18.92 -16.32
C VAL A 328 -7.65 18.85 -15.49
N VAL A 329 -8.57 19.75 -15.72
CA VAL A 329 -9.83 19.83 -15.01
C VAL A 329 -11.01 19.99 -15.98
N GLU A 330 -12.10 19.29 -15.69
CA GLU A 330 -13.32 19.41 -16.46
C GLU A 330 -13.97 20.79 -16.25
N LYS A 331 -14.57 21.32 -17.32
CA LYS A 331 -15.35 22.57 -17.26
C LYS A 331 -16.61 22.38 -16.42
N THR A 332 -16.60 23.04 -15.28
CA THR A 332 -17.76 23.15 -14.38
C THR A 332 -18.16 24.62 -14.23
N PRO A 333 -19.34 24.92 -13.69
CA PRO A 333 -19.75 26.31 -13.42
C PRO A 333 -18.76 27.10 -12.56
N GLN A 334 -17.99 26.42 -11.70
CA GLN A 334 -17.02 27.01 -10.77
C GLN A 334 -15.66 27.32 -11.43
N LEU A 335 -15.35 26.71 -12.59
CA LEU A 335 -14.05 26.81 -13.24
C LEU A 335 -13.62 28.26 -13.53
N ALA A 336 -14.51 29.07 -14.10
CA ALA A 336 -14.17 30.45 -14.47
C ALA A 336 -13.77 31.29 -13.23
N ALA A 337 -14.45 31.12 -12.12
CA ALA A 337 -14.10 31.79 -10.85
C ALA A 337 -12.77 31.24 -10.28
N GLY A 338 -12.54 29.94 -10.39
CA GLY A 338 -11.28 29.31 -9.99
C GLY A 338 -10.06 29.82 -10.79
N ILE A 339 -10.18 29.93 -12.11
CA ILE A 339 -9.13 30.50 -12.97
C ILE A 339 -8.84 31.94 -12.60
N ALA A 340 -9.88 32.79 -12.46
CA ALA A 340 -9.73 34.18 -12.06
C ALA A 340 -9.04 34.31 -10.69
N HIS A 341 -9.35 33.41 -9.75
CA HIS A 341 -8.68 33.35 -8.44
C HIS A 341 -7.17 33.05 -8.60
N LEU A 342 -6.82 32.04 -9.41
CA LEU A 342 -5.40 31.70 -9.66
C LEU A 342 -4.65 32.83 -10.37
N ASP A 343 -5.25 33.51 -11.34
CA ASP A 343 -4.65 34.66 -12.02
C ASP A 343 -4.41 35.82 -11.05
N ASN A 344 -5.31 36.04 -10.10
CA ASN A 344 -5.15 37.05 -9.03
C ASN A 344 -4.01 36.70 -8.08
N ILE A 345 -3.88 35.41 -7.69
CA ILE A 345 -2.76 34.95 -6.87
C ILE A 345 -1.45 35.11 -7.63
N ALA A 346 -1.39 34.73 -8.90
CA ALA A 346 -0.22 34.90 -9.74
C ALA A 346 0.20 36.38 -9.79
N SER A 347 -0.75 37.29 -10.03
CA SER A 347 -0.49 38.74 -10.09
C SER A 347 0.00 39.28 -8.76
N SER A 348 -0.62 38.89 -7.64
CA SER A 348 -0.22 39.32 -6.29
C SER A 348 1.14 38.74 -5.85
N SER A 349 1.54 37.60 -6.44
CA SER A 349 2.85 36.96 -6.23
C SER A 349 3.96 37.55 -7.15
N GLY A 350 3.66 38.62 -7.90
CA GLY A 350 4.61 39.32 -8.77
C GLY A 350 4.82 38.68 -10.13
N PHE A 351 3.87 37.86 -10.57
CA PHE A 351 3.86 37.33 -11.95
C PHE A 351 2.98 38.21 -12.85
N ASN A 352 3.36 38.33 -14.11
CA ASN A 352 2.54 38.98 -15.14
C ASN A 352 1.64 37.92 -15.78
N VAL A 353 0.35 38.19 -15.85
CA VAL A 353 -0.60 37.37 -16.60
C VAL A 353 -0.71 37.89 -18.00
N ILE A 354 -0.16 37.17 -18.97
CA ILE A 354 -0.15 37.57 -20.37
C ILE A 354 -0.95 36.58 -21.21
N SER A 355 -1.56 37.10 -22.30
CA SER A 355 -2.25 36.26 -23.29
C SER A 355 -1.38 36.12 -24.52
N LEU A 356 -1.24 34.90 -25.02
CA LEU A 356 -0.51 34.57 -26.25
C LEU A 356 -1.31 33.56 -27.07
N THR A 357 -0.94 33.39 -28.34
CA THR A 357 -1.54 32.41 -29.24
C THR A 357 -0.52 31.30 -29.52
N LEU A 358 -0.90 30.06 -29.24
CA LEU A 358 -0.09 28.88 -29.49
C LEU A 358 -0.91 27.86 -30.32
N ASN A 359 -0.42 27.49 -31.51
CA ASN A 359 -1.13 26.59 -32.42
C ASN A 359 -2.58 27.00 -32.70
N GLY A 360 -2.87 28.29 -32.78
CA GLY A 360 -4.22 28.84 -33.00
C GLY A 360 -5.12 28.87 -31.73
N GLN A 361 -4.65 28.39 -30.58
CA GLN A 361 -5.34 28.44 -29.31
C GLN A 361 -4.90 29.66 -28.48
N LYS A 362 -5.86 30.30 -27.81
CA LYS A 362 -5.58 31.36 -26.84
C LYS A 362 -5.06 30.72 -25.55
N VAL A 363 -3.88 31.16 -25.13
CA VAL A 363 -3.19 30.65 -23.93
C VAL A 363 -2.95 31.80 -22.99
N SER A 364 -3.22 31.61 -21.69
CA SER A 364 -2.79 32.52 -20.63
C SER A 364 -1.50 31.99 -20.02
N ALA A 365 -0.55 32.88 -19.75
CA ALA A 365 0.74 32.52 -19.16
C ALA A 365 1.08 33.40 -17.96
N TRP A 366 1.53 32.77 -16.89
CA TRP A 366 2.09 33.43 -15.70
C TRP A 366 3.60 33.56 -15.90
N THR A 367 4.09 34.77 -16.02
CA THR A 367 5.49 35.03 -16.37
C THR A 367 6.16 35.94 -15.36
N GLN A 368 7.46 35.73 -15.17
CA GLN A 368 8.31 36.58 -14.33
C GLN A 368 9.51 37.06 -15.11
N ILE A 369 9.77 38.36 -15.05
CA ILE A 369 10.99 38.93 -15.61
C ILE A 369 12.10 38.76 -14.60
N ILE A 370 13.18 38.11 -15.00
CA ILE A 370 14.38 37.91 -14.19
C ILE A 370 15.57 38.60 -14.85
N THR A 371 16.46 39.15 -14.06
CA THR A 371 17.72 39.71 -14.54
C THR A 371 18.83 38.68 -14.43
N THR A 372 19.47 38.33 -15.52
CA THR A 372 20.66 37.48 -15.53
C THR A 372 21.91 38.31 -15.80
N ASN A 373 22.86 38.29 -14.89
CA ASN A 373 24.16 38.95 -15.06
C ASN A 373 25.09 38.01 -15.84
N GLN A 374 25.37 38.34 -17.08
CA GLN A 374 26.51 37.75 -17.80
C GLN A 374 27.69 38.75 -17.77
N ASN A 375 28.77 38.33 -17.11
CA ASN A 375 30.07 39.00 -17.09
C ASN A 375 30.03 40.52 -16.80
N ASN A 376 29.64 40.92 -15.61
CA ASN A 376 29.79 42.28 -15.03
C ASN A 376 29.52 43.52 -15.94
N GLN A 377 29.06 43.35 -17.17
CA GLN A 377 28.88 44.47 -18.14
C GLN A 377 27.55 44.51 -18.91
N SER A 378 26.71 43.48 -18.81
CA SER A 378 25.37 43.50 -19.43
C SER A 378 24.31 42.86 -18.57
N ILE A 379 23.21 43.58 -18.36
CA ILE A 379 22.00 43.09 -17.72
C ILE A 379 21.12 42.50 -18.81
N ASN A 380 20.96 41.19 -18.86
CA ASN A 380 19.98 40.56 -19.75
C ASN A 380 18.66 40.37 -18.96
N LEU A 381 17.57 40.82 -19.58
CA LEU A 381 16.21 40.56 -19.09
C LEU A 381 15.71 39.26 -19.74
N GLU A 382 15.41 38.30 -18.93
CA GLU A 382 14.84 37.03 -19.36
C GLU A 382 13.41 36.89 -18.81
N THR A 383 12.49 36.40 -19.64
CA THR A 383 11.12 36.11 -19.22
C THR A 383 11.02 34.64 -18.89
N LYS A 384 10.79 34.29 -17.61
CA LYS A 384 10.58 32.93 -17.15
C LYS A 384 9.10 32.64 -17.02
N VAL A 385 8.64 31.59 -17.70
CA VAL A 385 7.28 31.05 -17.55
C VAL A 385 7.20 30.24 -16.25
N LYS A 386 6.17 30.49 -15.45
CA LYS A 386 5.89 29.79 -14.18
C LYS A 386 4.71 28.83 -14.28
N GLY A 387 3.80 29.11 -15.19
CA GLY A 387 2.66 28.28 -15.51
C GLY A 387 1.93 28.84 -16.73
N VAL A 388 1.26 27.98 -17.44
CA VAL A 388 0.41 28.33 -18.58
C VAL A 388 -0.88 27.53 -18.52
N HIS A 389 -1.97 28.11 -19.03
CA HIS A 389 -3.22 27.38 -19.13
C HIS A 389 -4.00 27.75 -20.39
N THR A 390 -4.83 26.81 -20.82
CA THR A 390 -5.72 26.97 -21.97
C THR A 390 -6.92 26.06 -21.90
N THR A 391 -7.98 26.52 -22.50
CA THR A 391 -9.19 25.68 -22.66
C THR A 391 -9.07 24.82 -23.92
N LEU A 392 -9.25 23.53 -23.79
CA LEU A 392 -9.33 22.58 -24.92
C LEU A 392 -10.53 21.64 -24.74
N ASN A 393 -11.47 21.68 -25.70
CA ASN A 393 -12.73 20.94 -25.61
C ASN A 393 -13.49 21.24 -24.28
N ASN A 394 -13.81 20.20 -23.51
CA ASN A 394 -14.50 20.32 -22.22
C ASN A 394 -13.54 20.43 -21.01
N TYR A 395 -12.27 20.74 -21.24
CA TYR A 395 -11.26 20.77 -20.17
C TYR A 395 -10.46 22.07 -20.19
N GLU A 396 -10.00 22.47 -19.02
CA GLU A 396 -8.93 23.44 -18.85
C GLU A 396 -7.64 22.70 -18.53
N ILE A 397 -6.57 23.02 -19.25
CA ILE A 397 -5.28 22.38 -19.12
C ILE A 397 -4.29 23.41 -18.60
N PHE A 398 -3.69 23.10 -17.44
CA PHE A 398 -2.62 23.89 -16.83
C PHE A 398 -1.32 23.11 -16.94
N THR A 399 -0.20 23.77 -17.26
CA THR A 399 1.13 23.14 -17.26
C THR A 399 2.18 24.10 -16.69
N SER A 400 3.27 23.53 -16.17
CA SER A 400 4.43 24.31 -15.70
C SER A 400 5.28 24.87 -16.84
N ASP A 401 5.14 24.30 -18.06
CA ASP A 401 6.03 24.57 -19.18
C ASP A 401 5.25 24.74 -20.49
N LEU A 402 5.63 25.74 -21.28
CA LEU A 402 4.99 26.05 -22.56
C LEU A 402 5.21 24.95 -23.60
N ASN A 403 6.35 24.27 -23.60
CA ASN A 403 6.64 23.21 -24.56
C ASN A 403 5.74 21.99 -24.29
N ILE A 404 5.51 21.65 -23.01
CA ILE A 404 4.56 20.57 -22.64
C ILE A 404 3.16 20.91 -23.17
N LEU A 405 2.69 22.14 -22.97
CA LEU A 405 1.40 22.56 -23.51
C LEU A 405 1.37 22.45 -25.03
N LYS A 406 2.45 22.88 -25.71
CA LYS A 406 2.57 22.78 -27.17
C LYS A 406 2.50 21.34 -27.67
N GLU A 407 3.12 20.43 -26.97
CA GLU A 407 3.10 18.99 -27.29
C GLU A 407 1.70 18.41 -27.13
N ILE A 408 1.00 18.75 -26.03
CA ILE A 408 -0.40 18.36 -25.80
C ILE A 408 -1.30 18.91 -26.92
N LEU A 409 -1.21 20.19 -27.24
CA LEU A 409 -2.02 20.83 -28.27
C LEU A 409 -1.75 20.29 -29.69
N SER A 410 -0.53 19.86 -29.95
CA SER A 410 -0.15 19.28 -31.25
C SER A 410 -0.43 17.79 -31.37
N GLN A 411 -0.91 17.14 -30.29
CA GLN A 411 -1.14 15.69 -30.22
C GLN A 411 0.10 14.86 -30.61
N LYS A 412 1.29 15.41 -30.40
CA LYS A 412 2.55 14.72 -30.74
C LYS A 412 2.97 13.68 -29.72
N GLN A 413 2.55 13.86 -28.47
CA GLN A 413 2.79 12.88 -27.40
C GLN A 413 1.60 11.93 -27.28
N ARG A 414 1.92 10.66 -27.00
CA ARG A 414 0.89 9.68 -26.64
C ARG A 414 0.33 10.00 -25.26
N PRO A 415 -0.97 9.81 -25.04
CA PRO A 415 -1.55 9.98 -23.74
C PRO A 415 -1.18 8.83 -22.77
N LEU A 416 -1.23 9.08 -21.47
CA LEU A 416 -0.99 8.10 -20.42
C LEU A 416 -1.92 6.87 -20.56
N LEU A 417 -3.13 7.05 -21.07
CA LEU A 417 -4.07 5.96 -21.36
C LEU A 417 -3.52 4.93 -22.37
N GLU A 418 -2.56 5.31 -23.20
CA GLU A 418 -1.89 4.43 -24.16
C GLU A 418 -0.57 3.85 -23.64
N ASN A 419 -0.06 4.35 -22.49
CA ASN A 419 1.13 3.80 -21.85
C ASN A 419 0.89 2.34 -21.47
N PRO A 420 1.70 1.38 -21.96
CA PRO A 420 1.45 -0.04 -21.71
C PRO A 420 1.46 -0.41 -20.23
N LYS A 421 2.28 0.26 -19.41
CA LYS A 421 2.35 0.00 -17.96
C LYS A 421 1.02 0.40 -17.29
N PHE A 422 0.48 1.57 -17.63
CA PHE A 422 -0.80 2.04 -17.07
C PHE A 422 -2.00 1.31 -17.67
N LYS A 423 -2.05 1.16 -19.00
CA LYS A 423 -3.15 0.48 -19.70
C LYS A 423 -3.37 -0.95 -19.21
N ASN A 424 -2.30 -1.69 -18.98
CA ASN A 424 -2.40 -3.04 -18.44
C ASN A 424 -2.97 -3.05 -17.00
N SER A 425 -2.67 -2.03 -16.21
CA SER A 425 -3.23 -1.88 -14.85
C SER A 425 -4.75 -1.66 -14.87
N LEU A 426 -5.25 -0.90 -15.86
CA LEU A 426 -6.69 -0.66 -16.01
C LEU A 426 -7.50 -1.93 -16.25
N GLY A 427 -6.90 -2.96 -16.87
CA GLY A 427 -7.54 -4.25 -17.13
C GLY A 427 -7.62 -5.17 -15.91
N ILE A 428 -6.87 -4.87 -14.84
CA ILE A 428 -6.77 -5.71 -13.64
C ILE A 428 -7.48 -5.08 -12.45
N ILE A 429 -7.32 -3.77 -12.28
CA ILE A 429 -8.00 -3.05 -11.19
C ILE A 429 -9.51 -3.08 -11.44
N PRO A 430 -10.31 -3.55 -10.46
CA PRO A 430 -11.75 -3.65 -10.59
C PRO A 430 -12.41 -2.32 -10.96
N GLN A 431 -13.49 -2.42 -11.72
CA GLN A 431 -14.38 -1.32 -12.06
C GLN A 431 -15.81 -1.70 -11.62
N PRO A 432 -16.63 -0.72 -11.22
CA PRO A 432 -16.36 0.72 -11.11
C PRO A 432 -15.41 1.07 -9.94
N ASN A 433 -14.68 2.20 -10.04
CA ASN A 433 -13.72 2.65 -9.03
C ASN A 433 -13.75 4.18 -8.82
N GLN A 434 -12.91 4.71 -7.93
CA GLN A 434 -12.90 6.14 -7.54
C GLN A 434 -11.78 6.94 -8.22
N GLY A 435 -11.18 6.41 -9.28
CA GLY A 435 -10.02 7.00 -9.95
C GLY A 435 -8.74 6.25 -9.65
N TYR A 436 -7.61 6.82 -10.04
CA TYR A 436 -6.32 6.15 -10.00
C TYR A 436 -5.22 7.06 -9.44
N ILE A 437 -4.30 6.42 -8.70
CA ILE A 437 -2.96 6.95 -8.43
C ILE A 437 -1.99 6.01 -9.15
N TYR A 438 -1.26 6.54 -10.11
CA TYR A 438 -0.28 5.81 -10.91
C TYR A 438 1.12 6.34 -10.63
N LEU A 439 2.10 5.45 -10.48
CA LEU A 439 3.51 5.76 -10.38
C LEU A 439 4.30 4.88 -11.35
N ASP A 440 5.02 5.47 -12.27
CA ASP A 440 6.11 4.80 -12.98
C ASP A 440 7.28 4.63 -12.01
N TRP A 441 7.63 3.36 -11.71
CA TRP A 441 8.64 3.07 -10.69
C TRP A 441 10.04 3.47 -11.12
N GLU A 442 10.37 3.25 -12.37
CA GLU A 442 11.69 3.53 -12.92
C GLU A 442 12.09 5.00 -12.78
N THR A 443 11.14 5.91 -13.04
CA THR A 443 11.36 7.35 -12.98
C THR A 443 10.95 7.98 -11.65
N GLY A 444 10.06 7.33 -10.89
CA GLY A 444 9.38 7.90 -9.74
C GLY A 444 9.74 7.33 -8.37
N GLN A 445 10.59 6.29 -8.32
CA GLN A 445 10.95 5.66 -7.03
C GLN A 445 11.44 6.65 -5.97
N ASN A 446 12.23 7.65 -6.37
CA ASN A 446 12.75 8.68 -5.47
C ASN A 446 11.68 9.66 -4.96
N LEU A 447 10.55 9.77 -5.65
CA LEU A 447 9.46 10.67 -5.23
C LEU A 447 8.67 10.11 -4.05
N LEU A 448 8.44 8.80 -4.02
CA LEU A 448 7.50 8.17 -3.08
C LEU A 448 8.08 6.97 -2.31
N GLN A 449 9.36 6.63 -2.46
CA GLN A 449 9.98 5.44 -1.85
C GLN A 449 9.71 5.32 -0.33
N HIS A 450 9.72 6.44 0.39
CA HIS A 450 9.46 6.46 1.83
C HIS A 450 8.00 6.70 2.22
N GLN A 451 7.10 6.82 1.24
CA GLN A 451 5.73 7.28 1.46
C GLN A 451 4.67 6.25 1.09
N ILE A 452 5.02 5.23 0.32
CA ILE A 452 4.09 4.17 -0.07
C ILE A 452 4.18 3.02 0.94
N PRO A 453 3.12 2.79 1.76
CA PRO A 453 3.14 1.78 2.82
C PRO A 453 3.44 0.37 2.32
N VAL A 454 2.90 0.01 1.14
CA VAL A 454 3.09 -1.32 0.56
C VAL A 454 4.57 -1.60 0.24
N LEU A 455 5.37 -0.57 -0.08
CA LEU A 455 6.80 -0.75 -0.34
C LEU A 455 7.58 -1.14 0.92
N LYS A 456 7.16 -0.66 2.09
CA LYS A 456 7.77 -1.07 3.36
C LYS A 456 7.51 -2.56 3.67
N LEU A 457 6.33 -3.07 3.30
CA LEU A 457 6.07 -4.51 3.32
C LEU A 457 6.93 -5.26 2.30
N MET A 458 7.20 -4.66 1.14
CA MET A 458 8.06 -5.25 0.11
C MET A 458 9.54 -5.22 0.51
N GLU A 459 10.01 -4.19 1.22
CA GLU A 459 11.36 -4.15 1.80
C GLU A 459 11.59 -5.31 2.79
N LEU A 460 10.53 -5.74 3.49
CA LEU A 460 10.56 -6.93 4.35
C LEU A 460 10.55 -8.24 3.55
N LEU A 461 10.08 -8.21 2.31
CA LEU A 461 9.95 -9.39 1.44
C LEU A 461 11.16 -9.59 0.50
N ASP A 462 12.06 -8.63 0.36
CA ASP A 462 13.38 -8.69 -0.30
C ASP A 462 13.57 -7.74 -1.51
N LYS A 463 14.82 -7.31 -1.73
CA LYS A 463 15.28 -6.44 -2.84
C LYS A 463 14.81 -6.86 -4.24
N PRO A 464 14.82 -8.14 -4.63
CA PRO A 464 14.47 -8.57 -5.99
C PRO A 464 13.08 -8.17 -6.47
N LEU A 465 12.08 -8.02 -5.59
CA LEU A 465 10.75 -7.57 -5.98
C LEU A 465 10.75 -6.09 -6.37
N ILE A 466 11.53 -5.28 -5.66
CA ILE A 466 11.67 -3.84 -5.93
C ILE A 466 12.45 -3.61 -7.22
N ASP A 467 13.49 -4.39 -7.46
CA ASP A 467 14.34 -4.29 -8.65
C ASP A 467 13.60 -4.68 -9.95
N ASN A 468 12.56 -5.52 -9.85
CA ASN A 468 11.71 -5.93 -10.98
C ASN A 468 10.42 -5.11 -11.11
N LEU A 469 10.19 -4.13 -10.26
CA LEU A 469 8.98 -3.32 -10.27
C LEU A 469 9.02 -2.30 -11.42
N GLN A 470 7.98 -2.29 -12.25
CA GLN A 470 7.81 -1.34 -13.36
C GLN A 470 6.91 -0.17 -13.01
N SER A 471 5.77 -0.45 -12.36
CA SER A 471 4.82 0.58 -11.98
C SER A 471 3.93 0.12 -10.83
N LEU A 472 3.35 1.11 -10.16
CA LEU A 472 2.32 0.97 -9.14
C LEU A 472 1.05 1.65 -9.61
N THR A 473 -0.07 0.99 -9.46
CA THR A 473 -1.38 1.61 -9.70
C THR A 473 -2.30 1.31 -8.53
N PHE A 474 -2.74 2.35 -7.85
CA PHE A 474 -3.63 2.27 -6.70
C PHE A 474 -5.02 2.78 -7.06
N SER A 475 -6.07 2.12 -6.56
CA SER A 475 -7.46 2.56 -6.70
C SER A 475 -8.32 2.06 -5.54
N SER A 476 -9.46 2.70 -5.30
CA SER A 476 -10.51 2.22 -4.41
C SER A 476 -11.74 1.81 -5.21
N TYR A 477 -12.37 0.71 -4.82
CA TYR A 477 -13.49 0.09 -5.53
C TYR A 477 -14.36 -0.76 -4.59
N HIS A 478 -15.50 -1.27 -5.08
CA HIS A 478 -16.41 -2.14 -4.31
C HIS A 478 -16.86 -1.58 -2.96
N ASN A 479 -17.14 -0.26 -2.92
CA ASN A 479 -17.57 0.37 -1.69
C ASN A 479 -19.05 0.09 -1.43
N GLN A 480 -19.31 -0.57 -0.33
CA GLN A 480 -20.65 -0.85 0.19
C GLN A 480 -20.77 -0.27 1.59
N PRO A 481 -21.98 -0.06 2.10
CA PRO A 481 -22.14 0.38 3.48
C PRO A 481 -21.37 -0.53 4.45
N GLY A 482 -20.46 0.06 5.23
CA GLY A 482 -19.62 -0.66 6.17
C GLY A 482 -18.38 -1.37 5.59
N ILE A 483 -18.13 -1.29 4.28
CA ILE A 483 -16.98 -1.91 3.61
C ILE A 483 -16.25 -0.87 2.77
N LEU A 484 -14.93 -0.74 2.96
CA LEU A 484 -14.06 0.09 2.16
C LEU A 484 -12.97 -0.80 1.55
N THR A 485 -12.99 -0.98 0.23
CA THR A 485 -12.06 -1.84 -0.48
C THR A 485 -11.26 -1.06 -1.52
N GLY A 486 -10.03 -1.42 -1.69
CA GLY A 486 -9.17 -0.96 -2.77
C GLY A 486 -7.88 -1.76 -2.82
N GLY A 487 -7.06 -1.48 -3.82
CA GLY A 487 -5.86 -2.25 -4.05
C GLY A 487 -4.76 -1.49 -4.75
N VAL A 488 -3.58 -2.08 -4.67
CA VAL A 488 -2.38 -1.66 -5.36
C VAL A 488 -1.95 -2.77 -6.30
N LEU A 489 -1.93 -2.50 -7.58
CA LEU A 489 -1.29 -3.37 -8.56
C LEU A 489 0.20 -3.02 -8.64
N LEU A 490 1.05 -4.00 -8.33
CA LEU A 490 2.49 -3.96 -8.51
C LEU A 490 2.81 -4.67 -9.83
N LYS A 491 3.02 -3.88 -10.89
CA LYS A 491 3.41 -4.45 -12.19
C LYS A 491 4.87 -4.84 -12.15
N LEU A 492 5.13 -6.10 -12.45
CA LEU A 492 6.49 -6.68 -12.48
C LEU A 492 6.93 -6.93 -13.94
N ASN A 493 8.26 -7.04 -14.11
CA ASN A 493 8.88 -7.47 -15.38
C ASN A 493 8.49 -8.89 -15.76
#